data_b42f24085f9a6ff23f6517f2ea51450f
#
_entry.id   b42f24085f9a6ff23f6517f2ea51450f
#
_cell.length_a   1.000
_cell.length_b   1.000
_cell.length_c   1.000
_cell.angle_alpha   90.00
_cell.angle_beta   90.00
_cell.angle_gamma   90.00
#
_symmetry.space_group_name_H-M   'P 1'
#
loop_
_entity.id
_entity.type
_entity.pdbx_description
1 polymer ?
#
loop_
_entity_poly.entity_id
_entity_poly.type
_entity_poly.pdbx_seq_one_letter_code
_entity_poly.pdbx_strand_id
1 'polypeptide(L)'
;RNKGFSSINHLPGGDDDLFINKVAHGRNTGIVIDPESFTFSEPKKTFSEWVRQKTRHYTTGKYYRGKHRFLLGLYAITHILFYPAFVASLIFSSAMLSLAVFGVRFLVQGFIYYRCMKRLGEQDLFPLWWLLDIWMIGYYIIFAPSIWKKPRAEWR
;
A
#
# COMPACT_ATOMS: atom_id res chain seq x y z
N ARG A 1 21.51 19.83 8.04
CA ARG A 1 21.73 18.72 9.00
C ARG A 1 20.37 18.30 9.53
N ASN A 2 19.92 17.10 9.17
CA ASN A 2 18.65 16.56 9.68
C ASN A 2 18.79 16.30 11.19
N LYS A 3 17.77 16.71 11.97
CA LYS A 3 17.75 16.51 13.43
C LYS A 3 17.56 15.03 13.82
N GLY A 4 17.83 14.07 12.91
CA GLY A 4 17.65 12.64 13.14
C GLY A 4 16.21 12.29 13.54
N PHE A 5 16.03 11.37 14.48
CA PHE A 5 14.73 10.93 14.98
C PHE A 5 14.06 11.89 15.97
N SER A 6 14.77 12.96 16.42
CA SER A 6 14.28 13.84 17.50
C SER A 6 12.89 14.43 17.27
N SER A 7 12.47 14.56 16.01
CA SER A 7 11.16 15.12 15.65
C SER A 7 10.02 14.08 15.62
N ILE A 8 10.33 12.81 15.74
CA ILE A 8 9.35 11.70 15.69
C ILE A 8 9.41 10.78 16.91
N ASN A 9 10.36 11.01 17.84
CA ASN A 9 10.53 10.21 19.07
C ASN A 9 9.29 10.15 19.97
N HIS A 10 8.38 11.11 19.85
CA HIS A 10 7.13 11.14 20.59
C HIS A 10 6.04 10.24 19.99
N LEU A 11 6.29 9.65 18.81
CA LEU A 11 5.35 8.79 18.14
C LEU A 11 5.67 7.33 18.44
N PRO A 12 4.73 6.52 18.92
CA PRO A 12 4.93 5.11 19.18
C PRO A 12 4.86 4.32 17.86
N GLY A 13 5.96 4.21 17.14
CA GLY A 13 6.09 3.50 15.87
C GLY A 13 6.17 4.43 14.65
N GLY A 14 6.53 3.85 13.50
CA GLY A 14 6.77 4.60 12.26
C GLY A 14 8.13 5.30 12.24
N ASP A 15 9.06 4.90 13.08
CA ASP A 15 10.41 5.42 13.16
C ASP A 15 11.18 5.25 11.85
N ASP A 16 10.99 4.12 11.18
CA ASP A 16 11.57 3.80 9.88
C ASP A 16 10.89 4.56 8.74
N ASP A 17 9.57 4.38 8.56
CA ASP A 17 8.81 4.94 7.44
C ASP A 17 8.65 6.47 7.53
N LEU A 18 8.42 7.02 8.72
CA LEU A 18 8.32 8.46 8.94
C LEU A 18 9.66 9.17 8.76
N PHE A 19 10.74 8.55 9.21
CA PHE A 19 12.07 9.11 9.00
C PHE A 19 12.40 9.15 7.50
N ILE A 20 12.23 8.03 6.78
CA ILE A 20 12.44 7.97 5.33
C ILE A 20 11.53 8.96 4.62
N ASN A 21 10.24 9.00 4.95
CA ASN A 21 9.30 9.94 4.36
C ASN A 21 9.74 11.39 4.53
N LYS A 22 10.38 11.72 5.65
CA LYS A 22 10.85 13.08 5.96
C LYS A 22 12.14 13.46 5.24
N VAL A 23 13.10 12.53 5.08
CA VAL A 23 14.47 12.87 4.64
C VAL A 23 14.77 12.42 3.21
N ALA A 24 14.06 11.38 2.71
CA ALA A 24 14.34 10.80 1.41
C ALA A 24 14.04 11.76 0.25
N HIS A 25 14.94 11.78 -0.71
CA HIS A 25 14.79 12.43 -2.01
C HIS A 25 15.66 11.73 -3.05
N GLY A 26 15.40 11.96 -4.34
CA GLY A 26 16.05 11.23 -5.43
C GLY A 26 17.58 11.26 -5.51
N ARG A 27 18.25 12.09 -4.71
CA ARG A 27 19.71 12.19 -4.68
C ARG A 27 20.36 11.54 -3.45
N ASN A 28 19.57 11.15 -2.44
CA ASN A 28 20.12 10.58 -1.19
C ASN A 28 19.51 9.21 -0.85
N THR A 29 18.76 8.63 -1.77
CA THR A 29 18.05 7.36 -1.51
C THR A 29 18.38 6.38 -2.63
N GLY A 30 18.77 5.17 -2.25
CA GLY A 30 18.89 4.00 -3.12
C GLY A 30 17.92 2.91 -2.71
N ILE A 31 17.58 2.04 -3.64
CA ILE A 31 16.74 0.86 -3.38
C ILE A 31 17.60 -0.37 -3.59
N VAL A 32 17.71 -1.21 -2.56
CA VAL A 32 18.36 -2.52 -2.63
C VAL A 32 17.27 -3.59 -2.69
N ILE A 33 17.31 -4.41 -3.74
CA ILE A 33 16.40 -5.54 -3.96
C ILE A 33 17.28 -6.76 -4.30
N ASP A 34 18.21 -7.05 -3.42
CA ASP A 34 19.06 -8.22 -3.50
C ASP A 34 18.48 -9.30 -2.56
N PRO A 35 18.31 -10.54 -3.01
CA PRO A 35 17.85 -11.64 -2.15
C PRO A 35 18.63 -11.77 -0.84
N GLU A 36 19.94 -11.49 -0.86
CA GLU A 36 20.79 -11.51 0.35
C GLU A 36 20.45 -10.38 1.35
N SER A 37 19.75 -9.34 0.90
CA SER A 37 19.29 -8.24 1.77
C SER A 37 17.91 -8.48 2.39
N PHE A 38 17.22 -9.55 2.03
CA PHE A 38 15.87 -9.81 2.52
C PHE A 38 15.91 -10.27 3.97
N THR A 39 15.04 -9.69 4.76
CA THR A 39 14.79 -10.09 6.15
C THR A 39 13.42 -10.75 6.25
N PHE A 40 13.38 -11.89 6.94
CA PHE A 40 12.15 -12.63 7.15
C PHE A 40 11.68 -12.44 8.59
N SER A 41 10.39 -12.19 8.76
CA SER A 41 9.76 -12.12 10.07
C SER A 41 8.61 -13.11 10.16
N GLU A 42 8.37 -13.66 11.34
CA GLU A 42 7.22 -14.55 11.54
C GLU A 42 5.91 -13.79 11.30
N PRO A 43 4.99 -14.36 10.49
CA PRO A 43 3.68 -13.77 10.30
C PRO A 43 2.86 -13.83 11.58
N LYS A 44 1.89 -12.94 11.73
CA LYS A 44 0.94 -12.98 12.84
C LYS A 44 0.08 -14.24 12.77
N LYS A 45 -0.08 -14.93 13.89
CA LYS A 45 -0.78 -16.22 13.96
C LYS A 45 -2.29 -16.08 13.93
N THR A 46 -2.84 -14.93 14.30
CA THR A 46 -4.28 -14.68 14.31
C THR A 46 -4.65 -13.46 13.46
N PHE A 47 -5.85 -13.49 12.90
CA PHE A 47 -6.39 -12.36 12.13
C PHE A 47 -6.49 -11.08 12.99
N SER A 48 -6.84 -11.22 14.26
CA SER A 48 -6.92 -10.09 15.20
C SER A 48 -5.56 -9.41 15.41
N GLU A 49 -4.50 -10.19 15.58
CA GLU A 49 -3.14 -9.65 15.71
C GLU A 49 -2.68 -8.96 14.42
N TRP A 50 -3.00 -9.55 13.28
CA TRP A 50 -2.72 -8.95 11.98
C TRP A 50 -3.45 -7.62 11.80
N VAL A 51 -4.76 -7.56 12.10
CA VAL A 51 -5.54 -6.32 12.06
C VAL A 51 -4.96 -5.26 12.99
N ARG A 52 -4.56 -5.64 14.21
CA ARG A 52 -3.91 -4.74 15.17
C ARG A 52 -2.61 -4.17 14.62
N GLN A 53 -1.78 -5.02 14.02
CA GLN A 53 -0.52 -4.62 13.39
C GLN A 53 -0.77 -3.63 12.25
N LYS A 54 -1.68 -3.96 11.33
CA LYS A 54 -1.99 -3.09 10.18
C LYS A 54 -2.62 -1.77 10.62
N THR A 55 -3.54 -1.79 11.59
CA THR A 55 -4.11 -0.58 12.18
C THR A 55 -3.01 0.35 12.71
N ARG A 56 -2.01 -0.19 13.42
CA ARG A 56 -0.88 0.60 13.92
C ARG A 56 -0.09 1.26 12.79
N HIS A 57 0.22 0.52 11.73
CA HIS A 57 0.92 1.07 10.55
C HIS A 57 0.12 2.21 9.89
N TYR A 58 -1.20 2.06 9.78
CA TYR A 58 -2.04 3.11 9.19
C TYR A 58 -2.11 4.39 10.02
N THR A 59 -1.98 4.31 11.35
CA THR A 59 -2.02 5.49 12.22
C THR A 59 -0.84 6.45 12.01
N THR A 60 0.28 5.98 11.43
CA THR A 60 1.44 6.82 11.10
C THR A 60 1.24 7.61 9.82
N GLY A 61 0.38 7.16 8.91
CA GLY A 61 0.16 7.76 7.59
C GLY A 61 -0.25 9.24 7.62
N LYS A 62 -0.93 9.69 8.69
CA LYS A 62 -1.31 11.12 8.86
C LYS A 62 -0.10 12.06 9.02
N TYR A 63 1.05 11.54 9.43
CA TYR A 63 2.29 12.31 9.61
C TYR A 63 3.16 12.36 8.35
N TYR A 64 2.77 11.68 7.28
CA TYR A 64 3.47 11.77 6.00
C TYR A 64 3.37 13.16 5.40
N ARG A 65 4.33 13.52 4.55
CA ARG A 65 4.28 14.75 3.74
C ARG A 65 2.98 14.84 2.98
N GLY A 66 2.41 16.03 2.86
CA GLY A 66 1.12 16.27 2.20
C GLY A 66 1.05 15.67 0.79
N LYS A 67 2.13 15.80 -0.01
CA LYS A 67 2.24 15.18 -1.34
C LYS A 67 2.08 13.66 -1.29
N HIS A 68 2.75 12.98 -0.37
CA HIS A 68 2.68 11.53 -0.28
C HIS A 68 1.30 11.07 0.20
N ARG A 69 0.69 11.77 1.16
CA ARG A 69 -0.69 11.49 1.59
C ARG A 69 -1.68 11.65 0.43
N PHE A 70 -1.52 12.72 -0.36
CA PHE A 70 -2.37 12.95 -1.52
C PHE A 70 -2.23 11.84 -2.55
N LEU A 71 -1.00 11.46 -2.92
CA LEU A 71 -0.77 10.41 -3.91
C LEU A 71 -1.27 9.04 -3.46
N LEU A 72 -1.05 8.68 -2.20
CA LEU A 72 -1.55 7.42 -1.63
C LEU A 72 -3.09 7.41 -1.56
N GLY A 73 -3.69 8.53 -1.14
CA GLY A 73 -5.15 8.68 -1.12
C GLY A 73 -5.75 8.62 -2.53
N LEU A 74 -5.14 9.32 -3.49
CA LEU A 74 -5.57 9.30 -4.88
C LEU A 74 -5.51 7.88 -5.45
N TYR A 75 -4.41 7.16 -5.21
CA TYR A 75 -4.28 5.77 -5.63
C TYR A 75 -5.39 4.88 -5.04
N ALA A 76 -5.63 4.98 -3.73
CA ALA A 76 -6.66 4.17 -3.07
C ALA A 76 -8.07 4.51 -3.59
N ILE A 77 -8.40 5.79 -3.75
CA ILE A 77 -9.70 6.25 -4.26
C ILE A 77 -9.91 5.79 -5.71
N THR A 78 -8.94 6.00 -6.59
CA THR A 78 -9.05 5.58 -7.99
C THR A 78 -9.17 4.07 -8.12
N HIS A 79 -8.47 3.30 -7.27
CA HIS A 79 -8.59 1.86 -7.24
C HIS A 79 -10.00 1.42 -6.82
N ILE A 80 -10.54 1.99 -5.73
CA ILE A 80 -11.90 1.67 -5.24
C ILE A 80 -12.95 2.06 -6.30
N LEU A 81 -12.84 3.24 -6.89
CA LEU A 81 -13.81 3.76 -7.85
C LEU A 81 -13.75 3.06 -9.21
N PHE A 82 -12.65 2.43 -9.54
CA PHE A 82 -12.50 1.76 -10.84
C PHE A 82 -13.57 0.69 -11.08
N TYR A 83 -13.84 -0.16 -10.10
CA TYR A 83 -14.79 -1.28 -10.26
C TYR A 83 -16.24 -0.82 -10.41
N PRO A 84 -16.79 0.05 -9.55
CA PRO A 84 -18.13 0.58 -9.77
C PRO A 84 -18.23 1.41 -11.04
N ALA A 85 -17.19 2.16 -11.43
CA ALA A 85 -17.16 2.88 -12.70
C ALA A 85 -17.17 1.93 -13.90
N PHE A 86 -16.45 0.80 -13.82
CA PHE A 86 -16.49 -0.24 -14.85
C PHE A 86 -17.90 -0.84 -14.99
N VAL A 87 -18.53 -1.20 -13.88
CA VAL A 87 -19.93 -1.70 -13.91
C VAL A 87 -20.88 -0.67 -14.48
N ALA A 88 -20.78 0.59 -14.06
CA ALA A 88 -21.59 1.66 -14.60
C ALA A 88 -21.36 1.85 -16.12
N SER A 89 -20.10 1.76 -16.57
CA SER A 89 -19.80 1.91 -18.00
C SER A 89 -20.36 0.77 -18.86
N LEU A 90 -20.48 -0.44 -18.32
CA LEU A 90 -21.15 -1.55 -19.02
C LEU A 90 -22.66 -1.31 -19.20
N ILE A 91 -23.27 -0.58 -18.26
CA ILE A 91 -24.72 -0.29 -18.30
C ILE A 91 -25.04 0.93 -19.19
N PHE A 92 -24.22 2.00 -19.07
CA PHE A 92 -24.52 3.31 -19.67
C PHE A 92 -23.71 3.64 -20.91
N SER A 93 -22.77 2.76 -21.33
CA SER A 93 -21.88 3.01 -22.47
C SER A 93 -21.76 1.76 -23.35
N SER A 94 -20.80 1.77 -24.29
CA SER A 94 -20.47 0.61 -25.11
C SER A 94 -19.76 -0.49 -24.30
N ALA A 95 -20.37 -1.67 -24.22
CA ALA A 95 -19.76 -2.82 -23.55
C ALA A 95 -18.37 -3.15 -24.15
N MET A 96 -18.20 -3.03 -25.45
CA MET A 96 -16.91 -3.27 -26.12
C MET A 96 -15.83 -2.30 -25.63
N LEU A 97 -16.15 -1.02 -25.52
CA LEU A 97 -15.20 -0.01 -25.01
C LEU A 97 -14.88 -0.26 -23.53
N SER A 98 -15.89 -0.55 -22.72
CA SER A 98 -15.72 -0.85 -21.29
C SER A 98 -14.81 -2.05 -21.05
N LEU A 99 -15.02 -3.14 -21.82
CA LEU A 99 -14.18 -4.33 -21.76
C LEU A 99 -12.77 -4.06 -22.27
N ALA A 100 -12.59 -3.25 -23.31
CA ALA A 100 -11.27 -2.87 -23.80
C ALA A 100 -10.47 -2.10 -22.74
N VAL A 101 -11.08 -1.10 -22.09
CA VAL A 101 -10.44 -0.32 -21.01
C VAL A 101 -10.08 -1.24 -19.83
N PHE A 102 -11.00 -2.11 -19.43
CA PHE A 102 -10.73 -3.10 -18.36
C PHE A 102 -9.58 -4.02 -18.75
N GLY A 103 -9.58 -4.55 -19.98
CA GLY A 103 -8.54 -5.44 -20.49
C GLY A 103 -7.16 -4.78 -20.51
N VAL A 104 -7.07 -3.53 -20.97
CA VAL A 104 -5.80 -2.76 -20.95
C VAL A 104 -5.31 -2.59 -19.51
N ARG A 105 -6.18 -2.18 -18.58
CA ARG A 105 -5.80 -2.09 -17.16
C ARG A 105 -5.32 -3.42 -16.62
N PHE A 106 -6.06 -4.51 -16.89
CA PHE A 106 -5.74 -5.85 -16.41
C PHE A 106 -4.37 -6.31 -16.91
N LEU A 107 -4.07 -6.12 -18.20
CA LEU A 107 -2.79 -6.51 -18.80
C LEU A 107 -1.63 -5.67 -18.23
N VAL A 108 -1.79 -4.34 -18.14
CA VAL A 108 -0.74 -3.45 -17.61
C VAL A 108 -0.47 -3.76 -16.15
N GLN A 109 -1.51 -3.93 -15.35
CA GLN A 109 -1.38 -4.23 -13.94
C GLN A 109 -0.79 -5.61 -13.70
N GLY A 110 -1.24 -6.63 -14.43
CA GLY A 110 -0.66 -7.97 -14.38
C GLY A 110 0.82 -7.99 -14.74
N PHE A 111 1.23 -7.23 -15.76
CA PHE A 111 2.64 -7.07 -16.12
C PHE A 111 3.45 -6.43 -15.00
N ILE A 112 2.93 -5.37 -14.37
CA ILE A 112 3.60 -4.71 -13.25
C ILE A 112 3.73 -5.67 -12.05
N TYR A 113 2.65 -6.36 -11.66
CA TYR A 113 2.67 -7.35 -10.58
C TYR A 113 3.67 -8.46 -10.86
N TYR A 114 3.66 -9.03 -12.07
CA TYR A 114 4.63 -10.05 -12.46
C TYR A 114 6.08 -9.57 -12.27
N ARG A 115 6.39 -8.38 -12.77
CA ARG A 115 7.74 -7.80 -12.64
C ARG A 115 8.14 -7.54 -11.18
N CYS A 116 7.22 -7.05 -10.38
CA CYS A 116 7.46 -6.80 -8.96
C CYS A 116 7.65 -8.11 -8.18
N MET A 117 6.72 -9.05 -8.32
CA MET A 117 6.80 -10.36 -7.65
C MET A 117 8.06 -11.13 -8.04
N LYS A 118 8.44 -11.07 -9.32
CA LYS A 118 9.70 -11.70 -9.79
C LYS A 118 10.93 -11.10 -9.09
N ARG A 119 10.96 -9.78 -8.88
CA ARG A 119 12.09 -9.12 -8.21
C ARG A 119 12.12 -9.37 -6.70
N LEU A 120 10.96 -9.61 -6.11
CA LEU A 120 10.82 -9.84 -4.66
C LEU A 120 10.86 -11.31 -4.27
N GLY A 121 11.01 -12.23 -5.24
CA GLY A 121 11.03 -13.67 -4.97
C GLY A 121 9.66 -14.28 -4.67
N GLU A 122 8.56 -13.57 -4.98
CA GLU A 122 7.18 -13.95 -4.67
C GLU A 122 6.38 -14.37 -5.93
N GLN A 123 7.03 -15.05 -6.87
CA GLN A 123 6.42 -15.41 -8.16
C GLN A 123 5.28 -16.42 -8.03
N ASP A 124 5.31 -17.24 -7.00
CA ASP A 124 4.28 -18.21 -6.65
C ASP A 124 2.93 -17.56 -6.32
N LEU A 125 2.93 -16.30 -5.90
CA LEU A 125 1.71 -15.52 -5.67
C LEU A 125 1.11 -14.94 -6.95
N PHE A 126 1.85 -14.93 -8.05
CA PHE A 126 1.38 -14.30 -9.29
C PHE A 126 0.05 -14.84 -9.82
N PRO A 127 -0.28 -16.13 -9.78
CA PRO A 127 -1.59 -16.61 -10.22
C PRO A 127 -2.77 -15.99 -9.46
N LEU A 128 -2.53 -15.49 -8.24
CA LEU A 128 -3.52 -14.90 -7.36
C LEU A 128 -3.57 -13.36 -7.43
N TRP A 129 -2.76 -12.71 -8.28
CA TRP A 129 -2.63 -11.25 -8.28
C TRP A 129 -3.94 -10.49 -8.46
N TRP A 130 -4.86 -11.02 -9.27
CA TRP A 130 -6.16 -10.42 -9.52
C TRP A 130 -7.10 -10.52 -8.28
N LEU A 131 -7.01 -11.60 -7.51
CA LEU A 131 -7.69 -11.71 -6.22
C LEU A 131 -7.12 -10.74 -5.19
N LEU A 132 -5.79 -10.59 -5.18
CA LEU A 132 -5.12 -9.63 -4.31
C LEU A 132 -5.50 -8.19 -4.67
N ASP A 133 -5.70 -7.88 -5.95
CA ASP A 133 -6.17 -6.56 -6.39
C ASP A 133 -7.56 -6.24 -5.84
N ILE A 134 -8.50 -7.19 -5.95
CA ILE A 134 -9.84 -7.06 -5.37
C ILE A 134 -9.77 -6.99 -3.83
N TRP A 135 -8.96 -7.83 -3.19
CA TRP A 135 -8.77 -7.83 -1.75
C TRP A 135 -8.30 -6.50 -1.21
N MET A 136 -7.46 -5.78 -1.97
CA MET A 136 -6.97 -4.46 -1.60
C MET A 136 -8.10 -3.43 -1.39
N ILE A 137 -9.25 -3.57 -2.06
CA ILE A 137 -10.41 -2.70 -1.82
C ILE A 137 -10.92 -2.89 -0.39
N GLY A 138 -11.16 -4.14 0.02
CA GLY A 138 -11.55 -4.46 1.39
C GLY A 138 -10.52 -3.98 2.41
N TYR A 139 -9.25 -4.15 2.09
CA TYR A 139 -8.14 -3.67 2.91
C TYR A 139 -8.20 -2.14 3.13
N TYR A 140 -8.41 -1.35 2.08
CA TYR A 140 -8.55 0.10 2.21
C TYR A 140 -9.78 0.48 3.05
N ILE A 141 -10.92 -0.15 2.82
CA ILE A 141 -12.15 0.13 3.57
C ILE A 141 -11.96 -0.17 5.07
N ILE A 142 -11.32 -1.28 5.40
CA ILE A 142 -11.09 -1.70 6.79
C ILE A 142 -10.10 -0.78 7.50
N PHE A 143 -9.00 -0.40 6.83
CA PHE A 143 -7.89 0.27 7.48
C PHE A 143 -7.85 1.79 7.30
N ALA A 144 -8.49 2.38 6.27
CA ALA A 144 -8.51 3.83 6.08
C ALA A 144 -9.01 4.60 7.31
N PRO A 145 -10.06 4.16 8.04
CA PRO A 145 -10.49 4.86 9.25
C PRO A 145 -9.43 4.91 10.36
N SER A 146 -8.44 4.03 10.30
CA SER A 146 -7.35 4.00 11.29
C SER A 146 -6.41 5.20 11.19
N ILE A 147 -6.40 5.92 10.05
CA ILE A 147 -5.60 7.13 9.87
C ILE A 147 -5.99 8.22 10.88
N TRP A 148 -7.26 8.28 11.29
CA TRP A 148 -7.74 9.27 12.27
C TRP A 148 -7.52 8.85 13.72
N LYS A 149 -7.18 7.58 13.98
CA LYS A 149 -6.91 7.08 15.33
C LYS A 149 -5.56 7.61 15.82
N LYS A 150 -5.45 7.76 17.16
CA LYS A 150 -4.15 8.06 17.80
C LYS A 150 -3.28 6.78 17.77
N PRO A 151 -1.98 6.90 17.48
CA PRO A 151 -1.05 5.77 17.62
C PRO A 151 -1.07 5.27 19.09
N ARG A 152 -1.15 3.96 19.27
CA ARG A 152 -1.10 3.37 20.63
C ARG A 152 0.36 3.08 20.99
N ALA A 153 0.75 3.40 22.20
CA ALA A 153 2.09 3.17 22.73
C ALA A 153 2.36 1.70 23.13
N GLU A 154 1.31 0.88 23.21
CA GLU A 154 1.43 -0.51 23.67
C GLU A 154 1.91 -1.45 22.58
N TRP A 155 3.03 -2.10 22.83
CA TRP A 155 3.67 -3.13 22.01
C TRP A 155 3.15 -4.55 22.30
N ARG A 156 2.04 -4.68 23.05
CA ARG A 156 1.47 -5.99 23.47
C ARG A 156 0.58 -6.59 22.41
#